data_762ca253621ce76645540a95e9437a95
#
_entry.id   762ca253621ce76645540a95e9437a95
#
_cell.length_a   1.000
_cell.length_b   1.000
_cell.length_c   1.000
_cell.angle_alpha   90.00
_cell.angle_beta   90.00
_cell.angle_gamma   90.00
#
_symmetry.space_group_name_H-M   'P 1'
#
loop_
_entity.id
_entity.type
_entity.pdbx_description
1 polymer ?
#
loop_
_entity_poly.entity_id
_entity_poly.type
_entity_poly.pdbx_seq_one_letter_code
_entity_poly.pdbx_strand_id
1 'polypeptide(L)'
;KSAQAALCVLAGVTDMATANNTVAIIVDGNMARSISEKYKIDPRKTASILDAFTCIFQGMIPYGAQFLLVASLTKGRVSPLDIIPLLWYLFLLGLFTVLSFLIPRYEKLTLSGEWDWENHTVIR
;
A
#
# COMPACT_ATOMS: atom_id res chain seq x y z
N LYS A 1 -5.03 12.96 8.65
CA LYS A 1 -5.72 11.64 8.59
C LYS A 1 -6.54 11.49 7.30
N SER A 2 -7.30 12.50 6.87
CA SER A 2 -8.08 12.45 5.62
C SER A 2 -7.19 12.30 4.37
N ALA A 3 -6.04 12.96 4.31
CA ALA A 3 -5.10 12.83 3.21
C ALA A 3 -4.48 11.42 3.10
N GLN A 4 -4.21 10.78 4.23
CA GLN A 4 -3.72 9.39 4.25
C GLN A 4 -4.81 8.42 3.76
N ALA A 5 -6.06 8.65 4.15
CA ALA A 5 -7.19 7.86 3.63
C ALA A 5 -7.37 8.06 2.11
N ALA A 6 -7.18 9.28 1.60
CA ALA A 6 -7.22 9.54 0.16
C ALA A 6 -6.11 8.78 -0.59
N LEU A 7 -4.90 8.70 -0.03
CA LEU A 7 -3.81 7.90 -0.59
C LEU A 7 -4.14 6.40 -0.63
N CYS A 8 -4.77 5.88 0.44
CA CYS A 8 -5.19 4.48 0.49
C CYS A 8 -6.23 4.15 -0.59
N VAL A 9 -7.23 5.02 -0.76
CA VAL A 9 -8.28 4.85 -1.78
C VAL A 9 -7.68 4.96 -3.18
N LEU A 10 -6.82 5.95 -3.41
CA LEU A 10 -6.12 6.12 -4.68
C LEU A 10 -5.34 4.85 -5.05
N ALA A 11 -4.47 4.39 -4.15
CA ALA A 11 -3.67 3.19 -4.36
C ALA A 11 -4.54 1.96 -4.66
N GLY A 12 -5.63 1.77 -3.90
CA GLY A 12 -6.53 0.64 -4.11
C GLY A 12 -7.25 0.68 -5.46
N VAL A 13 -7.78 1.83 -5.86
CA VAL A 13 -8.48 1.97 -7.14
C VAL A 13 -7.54 1.77 -8.32
N THR A 14 -6.35 2.36 -8.26
CA THR A 14 -5.36 2.23 -9.35
C THR A 14 -4.85 0.80 -9.44
N ASP A 15 -4.61 0.15 -8.32
CA ASP A 15 -4.16 -1.24 -8.30
C ASP A 15 -5.23 -2.21 -8.84
N MET A 16 -6.48 -2.01 -8.48
CA MET A 16 -7.60 -2.78 -9.05
C MET A 16 -7.73 -2.59 -10.56
N ALA A 17 -7.44 -1.39 -11.07
CA ALA A 17 -7.51 -1.10 -12.50
C ALA A 17 -6.32 -1.67 -13.28
N THR A 18 -5.13 -1.69 -12.69
CA THR A 18 -3.90 -2.14 -13.34
C THR A 18 -3.58 -3.61 -13.09
N ALA A 19 -4.14 -4.17 -12.01
CA ALA A 19 -3.83 -5.53 -11.49
C ALA A 19 -2.31 -5.77 -11.34
N ASN A 20 -1.54 -4.70 -11.12
CA ASN A 20 -0.09 -4.74 -11.02
C ASN A 20 0.41 -3.66 -10.06
N ASN A 21 0.92 -4.08 -8.91
CA ASN A 21 1.44 -3.23 -7.85
C ASN A 21 2.47 -2.20 -8.36
N THR A 22 3.44 -2.65 -9.17
CA THR A 22 4.49 -1.76 -9.68
C THR A 22 3.93 -0.66 -10.56
N VAL A 23 2.99 -0.99 -11.45
CA VAL A 23 2.34 -0.01 -12.33
C VAL A 23 1.49 0.95 -11.52
N ALA A 24 0.73 0.46 -10.53
CA ALA A 24 -0.07 1.29 -9.65
C ALA A 24 0.80 2.33 -8.92
N ILE A 25 1.90 1.91 -8.32
CA ILE A 25 2.83 2.81 -7.61
C ILE A 25 3.44 3.86 -8.55
N ILE A 26 3.81 3.48 -9.77
CA ILE A 26 4.37 4.42 -10.75
C ILE A 26 3.33 5.47 -11.17
N VAL A 27 2.10 5.05 -11.44
CA VAL A 27 1.00 5.95 -11.83
C VAL A 27 0.63 6.89 -10.68
N ASP A 28 0.51 6.35 -9.49
CA ASP A 28 0.08 7.10 -8.31
C ASP A 28 1.20 7.99 -7.73
N GLY A 29 2.46 7.71 -8.06
CA GLY A 29 3.61 8.36 -7.46
C GLY A 29 3.57 9.89 -7.51
N ASN A 30 3.22 10.47 -8.66
CA ASN A 30 3.12 11.92 -8.83
C ASN A 30 1.96 12.52 -8.02
N MET A 31 0.82 11.85 -7.97
CA MET A 31 -0.34 12.29 -7.18
C MET A 31 -0.06 12.15 -5.69
N ALA A 32 0.53 11.05 -5.28
CA ALA A 32 0.94 10.80 -3.90
C ALA A 32 1.95 11.84 -3.41
N ARG A 33 2.91 12.21 -4.26
CA ARG A 33 3.87 13.28 -3.98
C ARG A 33 3.16 14.61 -3.77
N SER A 34 2.26 15.02 -4.67
CA SER A 34 1.51 16.27 -4.56
C SER A 34 0.66 16.32 -3.29
N ILE A 35 0.02 15.21 -2.90
CA ILE A 35 -0.73 15.11 -1.66
C ILE A 35 0.20 15.22 -0.45
N SER A 36 1.34 14.55 -0.50
CA SER A 36 2.35 14.56 0.54
C SER A 36 2.90 15.97 0.81
N GLU A 37 3.24 16.70 -0.25
CA GLU A 37 3.72 18.08 -0.18
C GLU A 37 2.64 19.03 0.36
N LYS A 38 1.41 18.92 -0.13
CA LYS A 38 0.29 19.76 0.28
C LYS A 38 -0.08 19.61 1.75
N TYR A 39 -0.05 18.39 2.25
CA TYR A 39 -0.44 18.07 3.63
C TYR A 39 0.73 17.88 4.58
N LYS A 40 1.96 18.14 4.12
CA LYS A 40 3.20 17.99 4.90
C LYS A 40 3.34 16.60 5.54
N ILE A 41 2.99 15.56 4.78
CA ILE A 41 3.13 14.17 5.21
C ILE A 41 4.54 13.71 4.82
N ASP A 42 5.25 13.04 5.72
CA ASP A 42 6.58 12.50 5.43
C ASP A 42 6.54 11.58 4.20
N PRO A 43 7.38 11.82 3.18
CA PRO A 43 7.40 11.02 1.95
C PRO A 43 7.63 9.53 2.19
N ARG A 44 8.40 9.19 3.21
CA ARG A 44 8.66 7.79 3.63
C ARG A 44 7.37 7.11 4.08
N LYS A 45 6.54 7.85 4.83
CA LYS A 45 5.22 7.36 5.27
C LYS A 45 4.27 7.23 4.09
N THR A 46 4.27 8.19 3.18
CA THR A 46 3.45 8.14 1.96
C THR A 46 3.82 6.93 1.11
N ALA A 47 5.10 6.67 0.90
CA ALA A 47 5.57 5.51 0.16
C ALA A 47 5.18 4.18 0.84
N SER A 48 5.33 4.09 2.16
CA SER A 48 4.94 2.90 2.92
C SER A 48 3.44 2.62 2.87
N ILE A 49 2.62 3.67 2.93
CA ILE A 49 1.16 3.56 2.79
C ILE A 49 0.80 3.04 1.39
N LEU A 50 1.38 3.66 0.37
CA LEU A 50 1.11 3.30 -1.02
C LEU A 50 1.45 1.83 -1.26
N ASP A 51 2.65 1.42 -0.88
CA ASP A 51 3.13 0.05 -1.03
C ASP A 51 2.27 -0.97 -0.26
N ALA A 52 1.98 -0.71 1.01
CA ALA A 52 1.17 -1.62 1.82
C ALA A 52 -0.24 -1.80 1.26
N PHE A 53 -0.90 -0.72 0.84
CA PHE A 53 -2.26 -0.79 0.31
C PHE A 53 -2.32 -1.44 -1.08
N THR A 54 -1.38 -1.13 -1.97
CA THR A 54 -1.31 -1.80 -3.27
C THR A 54 -1.06 -3.30 -3.10
N CYS A 55 -0.17 -3.72 -2.20
CA CYS A 55 0.05 -5.14 -1.89
C CYS A 55 -1.20 -5.84 -1.35
N ILE A 56 -1.96 -5.17 -0.47
CA ILE A 56 -3.21 -5.72 0.10
C ILE A 56 -4.24 -5.91 -1.01
N PHE A 57 -4.50 -4.86 -1.80
CA PHE A 57 -5.50 -4.92 -2.87
C PHE A 57 -5.12 -5.93 -3.94
N GLN A 58 -3.86 -5.93 -4.39
CA GLN A 58 -3.38 -6.90 -5.37
C GLN A 58 -3.47 -8.34 -4.86
N GLY A 59 -3.16 -8.58 -3.59
CA GLY A 59 -3.29 -9.90 -2.99
C GLY A 59 -4.74 -10.37 -2.81
N MET A 60 -5.72 -9.48 -2.90
CA MET A 60 -7.15 -9.82 -2.84
C MET A 60 -7.80 -9.94 -4.22
N ILE A 61 -7.13 -9.50 -5.28
CA ILE A 61 -7.67 -9.53 -6.65
C ILE A 61 -7.56 -10.95 -7.22
N PRO A 62 -8.67 -11.67 -7.45
CA PRO A 62 -8.65 -13.07 -7.90
C PRO A 62 -8.13 -13.25 -9.33
N TYR A 63 -8.08 -12.19 -10.12
CA TYR A 63 -7.52 -12.18 -11.48
C TYR A 63 -6.08 -11.66 -11.55
N GLY A 64 -5.44 -11.42 -10.42
CA GLY A 64 -4.03 -11.04 -10.34
C GLY A 64 -3.11 -12.15 -10.87
N ALA A 65 -1.94 -11.76 -11.37
CA ALA A 65 -0.98 -12.70 -11.96
C ALA A 65 -0.59 -13.85 -11.03
N GLN A 66 -0.52 -13.59 -9.72
CA GLN A 66 -0.18 -14.59 -8.71
C GLN A 66 -1.23 -15.72 -8.67
N PHE A 67 -2.51 -15.36 -8.63
CA PHE A 67 -3.60 -16.36 -8.58
C PHE A 67 -3.74 -17.14 -9.87
N LEU A 68 -3.57 -16.46 -11.01
CA LEU A 68 -3.58 -17.12 -12.31
C LEU A 68 -2.43 -18.11 -12.45
N LEU A 69 -1.25 -17.77 -11.92
CA LEU A 69 -0.10 -18.66 -11.90
C LEU A 69 -0.38 -19.90 -11.04
N VAL A 70 -0.93 -19.73 -9.83
CA VAL A 70 -1.29 -20.85 -8.96
C VAL A 70 -2.35 -21.74 -9.61
N ALA A 71 -3.39 -21.15 -10.19
CA ALA A 71 -4.43 -21.89 -10.89
C ALA A 71 -3.85 -22.71 -12.08
N SER A 72 -2.90 -22.13 -12.81
CA SER A 72 -2.20 -22.80 -13.90
C SER A 72 -1.35 -23.97 -13.42
N LEU A 73 -0.55 -23.78 -12.36
CA LEU A 73 0.31 -24.80 -11.80
C LEU A 73 -0.48 -25.96 -11.16
N THR A 74 -1.62 -25.68 -10.58
CA THR A 74 -2.51 -26.68 -9.98
C THR A 74 -3.46 -27.34 -10.98
N LYS A 75 -3.31 -27.02 -12.28
CA LYS A 75 -4.18 -27.51 -13.35
C LYS A 75 -5.68 -27.26 -13.07
N GLY A 76 -6.00 -26.11 -12.49
CA GLY A 76 -7.35 -25.68 -12.18
C GLY A 76 -8.00 -26.41 -10.98
N ARG A 77 -7.23 -27.16 -10.19
CA ARG A 77 -7.77 -27.85 -9.00
C ARG A 77 -8.04 -26.92 -7.82
N VAL A 78 -7.38 -25.76 -7.78
CA VAL A 78 -7.55 -24.75 -6.74
C VAL A 78 -8.09 -23.49 -7.36
N SER A 79 -9.24 -23.02 -6.87
CA SER A 79 -9.80 -21.75 -7.29
C SER A 79 -9.04 -20.59 -6.64
N PRO A 80 -8.79 -19.48 -7.37
CA PRO A 80 -8.26 -18.27 -6.77
C PRO A 80 -9.03 -17.79 -5.55
N LEU A 81 -10.35 -17.95 -5.54
CA LEU A 81 -11.22 -17.56 -4.44
C LEU A 81 -11.02 -18.38 -3.16
N ASP A 82 -10.60 -19.63 -3.29
CA ASP A 82 -10.32 -20.50 -2.14
C ASP A 82 -9.03 -20.15 -1.41
N ILE A 83 -8.14 -19.43 -2.09
CA ILE A 83 -6.83 -19.02 -1.54
C ILE A 83 -6.96 -17.74 -0.71
N ILE A 84 -7.85 -16.81 -1.08
CA ILE A 84 -8.00 -15.50 -0.43
C ILE A 84 -8.17 -15.61 1.10
N PRO A 85 -9.07 -16.46 1.65
CA PRO A 85 -9.24 -16.56 3.10
C PRO A 85 -8.04 -17.18 3.82
N LEU A 86 -7.14 -17.83 3.10
CA LEU A 86 -5.91 -18.41 3.66
C LEU A 86 -4.75 -17.40 3.74
N LEU A 87 -4.91 -16.22 3.17
CA LEU A 87 -3.89 -15.17 3.14
C LEU A 87 -3.89 -14.33 4.43
N TRP A 88 -3.70 -14.96 5.57
CA TRP A 88 -3.62 -14.30 6.88
C TRP A 88 -2.62 -13.15 6.93
N TYR A 89 -1.55 -13.25 6.15
CA TYR A 89 -0.54 -12.21 6.04
C TYR A 89 -1.15 -10.88 5.57
N LEU A 90 -2.01 -10.89 4.56
CA LEU A 90 -2.62 -9.67 4.03
C LEU A 90 -3.57 -9.03 5.04
N PHE A 91 -4.33 -9.83 5.77
CA PHE A 91 -5.21 -9.33 6.83
C PHE A 91 -4.40 -8.69 7.97
N LEU A 92 -3.30 -9.34 8.38
CA LEU A 92 -2.40 -8.79 9.38
C LEU A 92 -1.71 -7.51 8.88
N LEU A 93 -1.24 -7.49 7.64
CA LEU A 93 -0.64 -6.29 7.04
C LEU A 93 -1.62 -5.13 7.02
N GLY A 94 -2.88 -5.37 6.63
CA GLY A 94 -3.95 -4.37 6.65
C GLY A 94 -4.22 -3.86 8.07
N LEU A 95 -4.34 -4.77 9.03
CA LEU A 95 -4.56 -4.42 10.43
C LEU A 95 -3.43 -3.55 10.99
N PHE A 96 -2.17 -3.96 10.79
CA PHE A 96 -1.02 -3.19 11.28
C PHE A 96 -0.87 -1.84 10.57
N THR A 97 -1.19 -1.75 9.29
CA THR A 97 -1.17 -0.49 8.55
C THR A 97 -2.23 0.47 9.08
N VAL A 98 -3.46 0.00 9.35
CA VAL A 98 -4.52 0.80 9.96
C VAL A 98 -4.15 1.22 11.38
N LEU A 99 -3.60 0.32 12.18
CA LEU A 99 -3.13 0.64 13.54
C LEU A 99 -2.03 1.72 13.51
N SER A 100 -1.15 1.68 12.53
CA SER A 100 -0.11 2.70 12.34
C SER A 100 -0.70 4.10 12.10
N PHE A 101 -1.89 4.21 11.49
CA PHE A 101 -2.58 5.49 11.33
C PHE A 101 -3.25 5.99 12.61
N LEU A 102 -3.76 5.06 13.41
CA LEU A 102 -4.49 5.38 14.63
C LEU A 102 -3.56 5.77 15.78
N ILE A 103 -2.36 5.19 15.82
CA ILE A 103 -1.40 5.38 16.91
C ILE A 103 -0.26 6.31 16.43
N PRO A 104 -0.33 7.63 16.70
CA PRO A 104 0.72 8.58 16.28
C PRO A 104 2.09 8.31 16.93
N ARG A 105 2.12 7.46 17.96
CA ARG A 105 3.35 7.04 18.63
C ARG A 105 4.19 6.08 17.82
N TYR A 106 3.57 5.32 16.92
CA TYR A 106 4.26 4.44 15.96
C TYR A 106 5.11 5.22 14.98
N GLU A 107 4.65 6.42 14.61
CA GLU A 107 5.34 7.31 13.69
C GLU A 107 6.71 7.75 14.24
N LYS A 108 6.77 8.05 15.55
CA LYS A 108 8.02 8.42 16.23
C LYS A 108 8.99 7.25 16.43
N LEU A 109 8.49 6.02 16.43
CA LEU A 109 9.31 4.82 16.61
C LEU A 109 9.90 4.31 15.29
N THR A 110 9.18 4.51 14.19
CA THR A 110 9.57 3.97 12.88
C THR A 110 10.32 4.98 12.01
N LEU A 111 10.05 6.27 12.19
CA LEU A 111 10.70 7.34 11.44
C LEU A 111 11.73 8.03 12.32
N SER A 112 12.99 7.75 12.09
CA SER A 112 14.10 8.48 12.75
C SER A 112 14.30 9.85 12.07
N GLY A 113 14.02 10.94 12.81
CA GLY A 113 14.17 12.32 12.34
C GLY A 113 12.94 12.85 11.59
N GLU A 114 12.85 14.16 11.51
CA GLU A 114 11.81 14.86 10.77
C GLU A 114 12.24 15.08 9.31
N TRP A 115 11.26 15.10 8.40
CA TRP A 115 11.51 15.41 7.00
C TRP A 115 11.52 16.92 6.78
N ASP A 116 12.64 17.46 6.28
CA ASP A 116 12.76 18.85 5.87
C ASP A 116 12.26 19.01 4.42
N TRP A 117 11.15 19.76 4.27
CA TRP A 117 10.54 20.02 2.98
C TRP A 117 11.28 21.07 2.13
N GLU A 118 12.13 21.90 2.75
CA GLU A 118 12.92 22.89 2.02
C GLU A 118 14.15 22.25 1.37
N ASN A 119 14.83 21.38 2.11
CA ASN A 119 16.07 20.75 1.65
C ASN A 119 15.87 19.32 1.13
N HIS A 120 14.65 18.78 1.19
CA HIS A 120 14.34 17.38 0.85
C HIS A 120 15.25 16.36 1.56
N THR A 121 15.58 16.61 2.82
CA THR A 121 16.48 15.79 3.64
C THR A 121 15.85 15.44 4.99
N VAL A 122 16.43 14.46 5.65
CA VAL A 122 16.02 14.07 7.01
C VAL A 122 16.85 14.85 8.02
N ILE A 123 16.21 15.63 8.87
CA ILE A 123 16.85 16.29 10.02
C ILE A 123 16.94 15.25 11.16
N ARG A 124 18.14 15.00 11.66
CA ARG A 124 18.39 14.11 12.80
C ARG A 124 18.34 14.87 14.11
#